data_c3f36e3bf3b039a7b01ac9ac1a3e8417
#
_entry.id   c3f36e3bf3b039a7b01ac9ac1a3e8417
#
_cell.length_a   1.000
_cell.length_b   1.000
_cell.length_c   1.000
_cell.angle_alpha   90.00
_cell.angle_beta   90.00
_cell.angle_gamma   90.00
#
_symmetry.space_group_name_H-M   'P 1'
#
loop_
_entity.id
_entity.type
_entity.pdbx_description
1 polymer ?
#
loop_
_entity_poly.entity_id
_entity_poly.type
_entity_poly.pdbx_seq_one_letter_code
_entity_poly.pdbx_strand_id
1 'polypeptide(L)'
;MDIRIRTVTPEDLEQVAAVEEECFPEAEAAGKKDFERRIKTFPKSFLIAEKDGRIIGFINGCVTDETAICDEMYENESFHKEDGAYQSVFGLDVIPQERNQGVAEQLMKELIEQAREAGRKGMILTCKDRLIHYYEKFGYVNHGVSRSVHGNVVWYDMRLEFDEN
;
A
#
# COMPACT_ATOMS: atom_id res chain seq x y z
N MET A 1 -19.91 11.99 -8.01
CA MET A 1 -19.65 11.83 -6.56
C MET A 1 -18.18 11.93 -6.29
N ASP A 2 -17.82 12.83 -5.42
CA ASP A 2 -16.41 13.09 -5.14
C ASP A 2 -15.79 12.08 -4.22
N ILE A 3 -14.59 11.64 -4.57
CA ILE A 3 -13.76 10.77 -3.75
C ILE A 3 -12.85 11.67 -2.92
N ARG A 4 -12.84 11.45 -1.62
CA ARG A 4 -11.95 12.17 -0.72
C ARG A 4 -10.83 11.26 -0.25
N ILE A 5 -9.59 11.69 -0.44
CA ILE A 5 -8.43 10.96 0.08
C ILE A 5 -8.01 11.66 1.37
N ARG A 6 -7.85 10.87 2.43
CA ARG A 6 -7.45 11.41 3.74
C ARG A 6 -6.59 10.40 4.50
N THR A 7 -5.92 10.88 5.54
CA THR A 7 -5.15 10.03 6.44
C THR A 7 -6.09 9.17 7.29
N VAL A 8 -5.69 7.94 7.57
CA VAL A 8 -6.45 7.00 8.41
C VAL A 8 -6.56 7.53 9.85
N THR A 9 -7.63 7.14 10.54
CA THR A 9 -7.79 7.36 11.98
C THR A 9 -8.11 6.02 12.65
N PRO A 10 -7.92 5.90 13.98
CA PRO A 10 -8.25 4.65 14.68
C PRO A 10 -9.70 4.19 14.50
N GLU A 11 -10.62 5.13 14.32
CA GLU A 11 -12.05 4.82 14.11
C GLU A 11 -12.33 4.10 12.79
N ASP A 12 -11.38 4.13 11.86
CA ASP A 12 -11.54 3.50 10.55
C ASP A 12 -11.24 2.01 10.54
N LEU A 13 -10.71 1.48 11.64
CA LEU A 13 -10.22 0.10 11.72
C LEU A 13 -11.21 -0.95 11.21
N GLU A 14 -12.45 -0.90 11.67
CA GLU A 14 -13.46 -1.89 11.28
C GLU A 14 -13.74 -1.89 9.78
N GLN A 15 -13.89 -0.70 9.20
CA GLN A 15 -14.15 -0.57 7.78
C GLN A 15 -12.95 -0.98 6.93
N VAL A 16 -11.74 -0.63 7.38
CA VAL A 16 -10.51 -1.02 6.68
C VAL A 16 -10.38 -2.54 6.62
N ALA A 17 -10.57 -3.20 7.77
CA ALA A 17 -10.51 -4.67 7.82
C ALA A 17 -11.55 -5.32 6.91
N ALA A 18 -12.76 -4.75 6.86
CA ALA A 18 -13.83 -5.26 6.00
C ALA A 18 -13.50 -5.10 4.51
N VAL A 19 -12.89 -3.97 4.14
CA VAL A 19 -12.46 -3.73 2.74
C VAL A 19 -11.41 -4.77 2.33
N GLU A 20 -10.44 -5.04 3.18
CA GLU A 20 -9.41 -6.03 2.89
C GLU A 20 -10.02 -7.42 2.67
N GLU A 21 -10.97 -7.83 3.51
CA GLU A 21 -11.65 -9.11 3.37
C GLU A 21 -12.41 -9.23 2.04
N GLU A 22 -12.98 -8.13 1.56
CA GLU A 22 -13.65 -8.12 0.26
C GLU A 22 -12.66 -8.22 -0.91
N CYS A 23 -11.46 -7.70 -0.73
CA CYS A 23 -10.49 -7.58 -1.82
C CYS A 23 -9.58 -8.78 -2.00
N PHE A 24 -9.31 -9.53 -0.94
CA PHE A 24 -8.31 -10.62 -0.96
C PHE A 24 -8.79 -11.92 -0.37
N PRO A 25 -8.28 -13.07 -0.90
CA PRO A 25 -8.54 -14.37 -0.29
C PRO A 25 -7.96 -14.41 1.13
N GLU A 26 -8.54 -15.23 1.99
CA GLU A 26 -8.11 -15.37 3.38
C GLU A 26 -6.60 -15.56 3.54
N ALA A 27 -5.98 -16.37 2.67
CA ALA A 27 -4.55 -16.65 2.75
C ALA A 27 -3.66 -15.42 2.50
N GLU A 28 -4.20 -14.38 1.84
CA GLU A 28 -3.44 -13.17 1.48
C GLU A 28 -3.85 -11.96 2.30
N ALA A 29 -5.07 -11.95 2.83
CA ALA A 29 -5.61 -10.79 3.54
C ALA A 29 -4.90 -10.55 4.87
N ALA A 30 -4.58 -9.29 5.14
CA ALA A 30 -4.10 -8.88 6.45
C ALA A 30 -5.31 -8.85 7.40
N GLY A 31 -5.09 -9.16 8.67
CA GLY A 31 -6.14 -9.18 9.67
C GLY A 31 -6.31 -7.85 10.38
N LYS A 32 -7.39 -7.76 11.14
CA LYS A 32 -7.71 -6.57 11.93
C LYS A 32 -6.57 -6.15 12.85
N LYS A 33 -5.90 -7.13 13.48
CA LYS A 33 -4.77 -6.83 14.38
C LYS A 33 -3.59 -6.21 13.64
N ASP A 34 -3.36 -6.62 12.39
CA ASP A 34 -2.31 -6.04 11.57
C ASP A 34 -2.62 -4.57 11.29
N PHE A 35 -3.86 -4.28 10.92
CA PHE A 35 -4.27 -2.90 10.63
C PHE A 35 -4.23 -2.02 11.88
N GLU A 36 -4.60 -2.58 13.03
CA GLU A 36 -4.51 -1.84 14.29
C GLU A 36 -3.07 -1.37 14.56
N ARG A 37 -2.09 -2.29 14.39
CA ARG A 37 -0.67 -1.95 14.57
C ARG A 37 -0.22 -0.91 13.54
N ARG A 38 -0.62 -1.07 12.28
CA ARG A 38 -0.23 -0.16 11.20
C ARG A 38 -0.79 1.24 11.39
N ILE A 39 -2.05 1.35 11.78
CA ILE A 39 -2.69 2.63 12.04
C ILE A 39 -1.97 3.36 13.19
N LYS A 40 -1.55 2.61 14.19
CA LYS A 40 -0.84 3.17 15.34
C LYS A 40 0.59 3.57 15.00
N THR A 41 1.28 2.76 14.18
CA THR A 41 2.72 2.94 13.91
C THR A 41 3.00 3.90 12.77
N PHE A 42 2.27 3.81 11.66
CA PHE A 42 2.52 4.68 10.51
C PHE A 42 1.25 5.24 9.88
N PRO A 43 0.45 5.97 10.66
CA PRO A 43 -0.80 6.54 10.12
C PRO A 43 -0.59 7.48 8.94
N LYS A 44 0.54 8.17 8.87
CA LYS A 44 0.86 9.08 7.76
C LYS A 44 1.04 8.33 6.44
N SER A 45 1.41 7.06 6.50
CA SER A 45 1.59 6.21 5.32
C SER A 45 0.38 5.29 5.09
N PHE A 46 -0.78 5.72 5.54
CA PHE A 46 -2.01 4.96 5.47
C PHE A 46 -3.15 5.91 5.04
N LEU A 47 -3.46 5.89 3.74
CA LEU A 47 -4.45 6.80 3.17
C LEU A 47 -5.75 6.07 2.84
N ILE A 48 -6.86 6.75 3.11
CA ILE A 48 -8.22 6.23 2.94
C ILE A 48 -8.89 6.96 1.77
N ALA A 49 -9.61 6.23 0.93
CA ALA A 49 -10.50 6.80 -0.06
C ALA A 49 -11.92 6.69 0.47
N GLU A 50 -12.60 7.82 0.57
CA GLU A 50 -13.92 7.93 1.16
C GLU A 50 -14.90 8.51 0.14
N LYS A 51 -16.08 7.92 0.08
CA LYS A 51 -17.15 8.38 -0.80
C LYS A 51 -18.45 8.33 -0.01
N ASP A 52 -19.12 9.48 0.10
CA ASP A 52 -20.38 9.59 0.84
C ASP A 52 -20.28 9.08 2.29
N GLY A 53 -19.16 9.36 2.95
CA GLY A 53 -18.92 8.95 4.33
C GLY A 53 -18.54 7.47 4.52
N ARG A 54 -18.37 6.74 3.42
CA ARG A 54 -18.03 5.33 3.44
C ARG A 54 -16.62 5.11 2.88
N ILE A 55 -15.84 4.26 3.55
CA ILE A 55 -14.52 3.89 3.05
C ILE A 55 -14.68 2.88 1.91
N ILE A 56 -14.15 3.23 0.73
CA ILE A 56 -14.24 2.40 -0.46
C ILE A 56 -12.91 1.82 -0.88
N GLY A 57 -11.83 2.29 -0.28
CA GLY A 57 -10.49 1.78 -0.57
C GLY A 57 -9.45 2.42 0.33
N PHE A 58 -8.22 1.91 0.24
CA PHE A 58 -7.10 2.46 1.00
C PHE A 58 -5.77 1.99 0.41
N ILE A 59 -4.70 2.67 0.82
CA ILE A 59 -3.33 2.28 0.51
C ILE A 59 -2.53 2.41 1.78
N ASN A 60 -1.64 1.44 2.05
CA ASN A 60 -0.80 1.51 3.24
C ASN A 60 0.52 0.78 3.06
N GLY A 61 1.51 1.19 3.84
CA GLY A 61 2.80 0.53 3.89
C GLY A 61 3.74 1.26 4.83
N CYS A 62 4.74 0.56 5.32
CA CYS A 62 5.75 1.18 6.19
C CYS A 62 6.76 1.97 5.37
N VAL A 63 7.55 2.78 6.06
CA VAL A 63 8.71 3.46 5.47
C VAL A 63 9.94 2.67 5.91
N THR A 64 10.90 2.47 5.03
CA THR A 64 12.05 1.61 5.29
C THR A 64 13.26 2.05 4.47
N ASP A 65 14.45 1.57 4.88
CA ASP A 65 15.65 1.75 4.07
C ASP A 65 15.86 0.58 3.10
N GLU A 66 15.04 -0.46 3.21
CA GLU A 66 15.13 -1.63 2.34
C GLU A 66 14.67 -1.30 0.92
N THR A 67 15.27 -1.96 -0.07
CA THR A 67 14.91 -1.76 -1.48
C THR A 67 13.93 -2.79 -2.00
N ALA A 68 13.53 -3.73 -1.15
CA ALA A 68 12.54 -4.76 -1.47
C ALA A 68 11.79 -5.15 -0.21
N ILE A 69 10.55 -5.59 -0.37
CA ILE A 69 9.72 -6.02 0.76
C ILE A 69 10.09 -7.47 1.14
N CYS A 70 10.17 -7.73 2.45
CA CYS A 70 10.26 -9.08 2.98
C CYS A 70 8.98 -9.37 3.78
N ASP A 71 8.65 -10.65 3.92
CA ASP A 71 7.39 -11.05 4.59
C ASP A 71 7.28 -10.55 6.02
N GLU A 72 8.39 -10.45 6.74
CA GLU A 72 8.40 -9.98 8.12
C GLU A 72 7.89 -8.54 8.27
N MET A 73 8.03 -7.74 7.24
CA MET A 73 7.55 -6.35 7.26
C MET A 73 6.04 -6.26 7.46
N TYR A 74 5.29 -7.21 6.92
CA TYR A 74 3.82 -7.21 7.02
C TYR A 74 3.33 -7.37 8.45
N GLU A 75 4.09 -8.07 9.28
CA GLU A 75 3.69 -8.45 10.62
C GLU A 75 4.47 -7.75 11.75
N ASN A 76 5.55 -7.08 11.41
CA ASN A 76 6.44 -6.50 12.41
C ASN A 76 6.64 -5.00 12.17
N GLU A 77 5.96 -4.19 12.95
CA GLU A 77 6.01 -2.73 12.85
C GLU A 77 7.39 -2.13 13.14
N SER A 78 8.30 -2.91 13.74
CA SER A 78 9.66 -2.42 14.00
C SER A 78 10.47 -2.19 12.72
N PHE A 79 10.01 -2.71 11.58
CA PHE A 79 10.63 -2.42 10.29
C PHE A 79 10.33 -1.00 9.82
N HIS A 80 9.31 -0.35 10.40
CA HIS A 80 9.01 1.02 10.03
C HIS A 80 10.08 1.98 10.56
N LYS A 81 10.58 2.80 9.66
CA LYS A 81 11.59 3.81 9.97
C LYS A 81 11.11 5.12 9.37
N GLU A 82 10.65 6.04 10.21
CA GLU A 82 9.99 7.28 9.78
C GLU A 82 10.84 8.13 8.81
N ASP A 83 12.15 8.10 8.94
CA ASP A 83 13.07 8.81 8.04
C ASP A 83 13.71 7.90 6.98
N GLY A 84 13.10 6.75 6.72
CA GLY A 84 13.60 5.78 5.74
C GLY A 84 13.58 6.29 4.32
N ALA A 85 14.36 5.62 3.46
CA ALA A 85 14.55 6.02 2.07
C ALA A 85 13.38 5.66 1.15
N TYR A 86 12.62 4.62 1.47
CA TYR A 86 11.56 4.12 0.59
C TYR A 86 10.23 3.99 1.31
N GLN A 87 9.17 4.41 0.62
CA GLN A 87 7.81 4.16 1.06
C GLN A 87 7.36 2.84 0.46
N SER A 88 7.03 1.86 1.30
CA SER A 88 6.49 0.59 0.81
C SER A 88 4.98 0.69 0.60
N VAL A 89 4.45 -0.24 -0.18
CA VAL A 89 3.01 -0.44 -0.34
C VAL A 89 2.71 -1.90 0.02
N PHE A 90 2.01 -2.10 1.12
CA PHE A 90 1.60 -3.43 1.57
C PHE A 90 0.27 -3.83 0.93
N GLY A 91 -0.59 -2.87 0.69
CA GLY A 91 -1.88 -3.12 0.08
C GLY A 91 -2.44 -1.86 -0.57
N LEU A 92 -3.11 -2.09 -1.68
CA LEU A 92 -3.85 -1.06 -2.42
C LEU A 92 -5.20 -1.68 -2.75
N ASP A 93 -6.19 -1.30 -1.98
CA ASP A 93 -7.51 -1.92 -2.00
C ASP A 93 -8.57 -0.97 -2.50
N VAL A 94 -9.47 -1.46 -3.36
CA VAL A 94 -10.69 -0.77 -3.74
C VAL A 94 -11.79 -1.84 -3.78
N ILE A 95 -12.91 -1.59 -3.11
CA ILE A 95 -14.02 -2.56 -3.11
C ILE A 95 -14.50 -2.80 -4.55
N PRO A 96 -14.95 -4.04 -4.86
CA PRO A 96 -15.30 -4.38 -6.24
C PRO A 96 -16.25 -3.43 -6.94
N GLN A 97 -17.28 -2.91 -6.25
CA GLN A 97 -18.28 -2.06 -6.84
C GLN A 97 -17.77 -0.66 -7.19
N GLU A 98 -16.60 -0.27 -6.67
CA GLU A 98 -16.01 1.06 -6.94
C GLU A 98 -14.76 0.98 -7.83
N ARG A 99 -14.47 -0.20 -8.38
CA ARG A 99 -13.31 -0.37 -9.28
C ARG A 99 -13.56 0.24 -10.66
N ASN A 100 -12.48 0.43 -11.40
CA ASN A 100 -12.51 1.00 -12.76
C ASN A 100 -12.99 2.46 -12.80
N GLN A 101 -12.84 3.18 -11.69
CA GLN A 101 -13.21 4.59 -11.57
C GLN A 101 -12.02 5.47 -11.18
N GLY A 102 -10.81 4.90 -11.21
CA GLY A 102 -9.59 5.66 -10.92
C GLY A 102 -9.27 5.84 -9.43
N VAL A 103 -9.98 5.15 -8.54
CA VAL A 103 -9.74 5.30 -7.09
C VAL A 103 -8.37 4.80 -6.68
N ALA A 104 -7.97 3.59 -7.12
CA ALA A 104 -6.66 3.04 -6.82
C ALA A 104 -5.55 3.93 -7.36
N GLU A 105 -5.72 4.47 -8.55
CA GLU A 105 -4.77 5.38 -9.16
C GLU A 105 -4.60 6.65 -8.34
N GLN A 106 -5.70 7.22 -7.87
CA GLN A 106 -5.67 8.42 -7.02
C GLN A 106 -4.93 8.14 -5.70
N LEU A 107 -5.21 6.99 -5.08
CA LEU A 107 -4.53 6.59 -3.83
C LEU A 107 -3.02 6.44 -4.05
N MET A 108 -2.63 5.75 -5.11
CA MET A 108 -1.21 5.55 -5.41
C MET A 108 -0.52 6.88 -5.71
N LYS A 109 -1.11 7.73 -6.52
CA LYS A 109 -0.53 9.03 -6.87
C LYS A 109 -0.36 9.92 -5.65
N GLU A 110 -1.34 9.90 -4.76
CA GLU A 110 -1.28 10.69 -3.53
C GLU A 110 -0.14 10.22 -2.62
N LEU A 111 0.01 8.90 -2.45
CA LEU A 111 1.09 8.37 -1.63
C LEU A 111 2.46 8.63 -2.26
N ILE A 112 2.58 8.52 -3.58
CA ILE A 112 3.82 8.84 -4.30
C ILE A 112 4.19 10.31 -4.06
N GLU A 113 3.22 11.21 -4.21
CA GLU A 113 3.47 12.65 -4.04
C GLU A 113 3.91 12.95 -2.61
N GLN A 114 3.24 12.34 -1.63
CA GLN A 114 3.62 12.48 -0.22
C GLN A 114 5.05 11.99 0.03
N ALA A 115 5.43 10.87 -0.57
CA ALA A 115 6.77 10.32 -0.44
C ALA A 115 7.82 11.26 -1.05
N ARG A 116 7.52 11.86 -2.20
CA ARG A 116 8.40 12.84 -2.83
C ARG A 116 8.60 14.06 -1.94
N GLU A 117 7.52 14.59 -1.40
CA GLU A 117 7.55 15.75 -0.50
C GLU A 117 8.33 15.47 0.78
N ALA A 118 8.30 14.22 1.23
CA ALA A 118 9.05 13.81 2.42
C ALA A 118 10.53 13.58 2.14
N GLY A 119 10.97 13.71 0.87
CA GLY A 119 12.37 13.55 0.50
C GLY A 119 12.83 12.10 0.36
N ARG A 120 11.92 11.16 0.18
CA ARG A 120 12.27 9.76 0.02
C ARG A 120 12.91 9.52 -1.35
N LYS A 121 13.65 8.42 -1.46
CA LYS A 121 14.29 8.04 -2.73
C LYS A 121 13.35 7.33 -3.68
N GLY A 122 12.28 6.74 -3.18
CA GLY A 122 11.33 6.05 -4.04
C GLY A 122 10.29 5.23 -3.28
N MET A 123 9.71 4.31 -4.01
CA MET A 123 8.63 3.44 -3.54
C MET A 123 8.98 1.98 -3.83
N ILE A 124 8.55 1.07 -2.98
CA ILE A 124 8.70 -0.38 -3.21
C ILE A 124 7.37 -1.08 -2.98
N LEU A 125 7.13 -2.14 -3.75
CA LEU A 125 5.98 -3.02 -3.52
C LEU A 125 6.27 -4.40 -4.11
N THR A 126 5.42 -5.36 -3.78
CA THR A 126 5.38 -6.65 -4.48
C THR A 126 4.01 -6.78 -5.14
N CYS A 127 3.97 -7.44 -6.28
CA CYS A 127 2.71 -7.67 -6.97
C CYS A 127 2.70 -9.02 -7.67
N LYS A 128 1.50 -9.47 -8.01
CA LYS A 128 1.33 -10.67 -8.83
C LYS A 128 1.64 -10.34 -10.28
N ASP A 129 2.04 -11.36 -11.05
CA ASP A 129 2.40 -11.23 -12.46
C ASP A 129 1.41 -10.39 -13.28
N ARG A 130 0.12 -10.62 -13.12
CA ARG A 130 -0.92 -9.90 -13.87
C ARG A 130 -1.00 -8.39 -13.59
N LEU A 131 -0.34 -7.92 -12.52
CA LEU A 131 -0.37 -6.51 -12.13
C LEU A 131 0.91 -5.75 -12.47
N ILE A 132 1.92 -6.43 -13.02
CA ILE A 132 3.19 -5.78 -13.36
C ILE A 132 2.98 -4.56 -14.27
N HIS A 133 2.23 -4.72 -15.38
CA HIS A 133 1.97 -3.60 -16.29
C HIS A 133 1.21 -2.46 -15.63
N TYR A 134 0.29 -2.79 -14.74
CA TYR A 134 -0.46 -1.78 -14.01
C TYR A 134 0.48 -0.86 -13.23
N TYR A 135 1.41 -1.45 -12.49
CA TYR A 135 2.35 -0.65 -11.68
C TYR A 135 3.42 0.03 -12.52
N GLU A 136 3.79 -0.54 -13.66
CA GLU A 136 4.72 0.11 -14.57
C GLU A 136 4.21 1.47 -15.06
N LYS A 137 2.90 1.65 -15.13
CA LYS A 137 2.30 2.94 -15.52
C LYS A 137 2.66 4.08 -14.56
N PHE A 138 2.96 3.75 -13.32
CA PHE A 138 3.38 4.76 -12.32
C PHE A 138 4.89 5.02 -12.35
N GLY A 139 5.63 4.22 -13.11
CA GLY A 139 7.07 4.32 -13.18
C GLY A 139 7.83 3.23 -12.44
N TYR A 140 7.12 2.26 -11.85
CA TYR A 140 7.77 1.13 -11.18
C TYR A 140 8.49 0.26 -12.21
N VAL A 141 9.63 -0.30 -11.80
CA VAL A 141 10.42 -1.22 -12.61
C VAL A 141 10.38 -2.59 -11.94
N ASN A 142 10.15 -3.62 -12.74
CA ASN A 142 10.14 -5.01 -12.28
C ASN A 142 11.58 -5.48 -12.02
N HIS A 143 11.88 -5.88 -10.79
CA HIS A 143 13.20 -6.39 -10.39
C HIS A 143 13.23 -7.91 -10.24
N GLY A 144 12.20 -8.60 -10.73
CA GLY A 144 12.16 -10.06 -10.75
C GLY A 144 11.40 -10.66 -9.58
N VAL A 145 11.47 -11.98 -9.50
CA VAL A 145 10.73 -12.74 -8.48
C VAL A 145 11.19 -12.35 -7.08
N SER A 146 10.24 -11.99 -6.23
CA SER A 146 10.48 -11.60 -4.85
C SER A 146 10.79 -12.81 -3.97
N ARG A 147 11.46 -12.57 -2.85
CA ARG A 147 11.65 -13.56 -1.79
C ARG A 147 10.36 -13.82 -1.03
N SER A 148 9.36 -12.93 -1.16
CA SER A 148 8.08 -13.10 -0.48
C SER A 148 7.36 -14.35 -0.97
N VAL A 149 6.83 -15.11 -0.01
CA VAL A 149 6.00 -16.29 -0.30
C VAL A 149 4.61 -16.15 0.34
N HIS A 150 4.24 -14.93 0.67
CA HIS A 150 2.97 -14.61 1.30
C HIS A 150 1.79 -15.24 0.56
N GLY A 151 0.95 -15.98 1.26
CA GLY A 151 -0.21 -16.66 0.66
C GLY A 151 0.15 -17.77 -0.32
N ASN A 152 1.41 -18.25 -0.33
CA ASN A 152 1.89 -19.28 -1.26
C ASN A 152 1.75 -18.87 -2.73
N VAL A 153 1.91 -17.59 -3.01
CA VAL A 153 1.81 -17.00 -4.35
C VAL A 153 3.18 -16.48 -4.78
N VAL A 154 3.43 -16.49 -6.09
CA VAL A 154 4.66 -15.89 -6.63
C VAL A 154 4.45 -14.38 -6.73
N TRP A 155 5.35 -13.63 -6.11
CA TRP A 155 5.34 -12.18 -6.09
C TRP A 155 6.54 -11.63 -6.86
N TYR A 156 6.40 -10.45 -7.42
CA TYR A 156 7.47 -9.75 -8.13
C TYR A 156 7.81 -8.45 -7.40
N ASP A 157 9.10 -8.18 -7.25
CA ASP A 157 9.57 -6.95 -6.62
C ASP A 157 9.48 -5.81 -7.62
N MET A 158 8.78 -4.76 -7.24
CA MET A 158 8.64 -3.55 -8.05
C MET A 158 9.22 -2.37 -7.30
N ARG A 159 10.01 -1.53 -7.98
CA ARG A 159 10.61 -0.36 -7.36
C ARG A 159 10.49 0.85 -8.27
N LEU A 160 10.08 1.96 -7.68
CA LEU A 160 10.02 3.26 -8.34
C LEU A 160 11.11 4.13 -7.72
N GLU A 161 12.08 4.55 -8.54
CA GLU A 161 13.13 5.45 -8.07
C GLU A 161 12.74 6.87 -8.45
N PHE A 162 12.77 7.79 -7.49
CA PHE A 162 12.51 9.20 -7.77
C PHE A 162 13.77 9.81 -8.34
N ASP A 163 13.60 10.68 -9.34
CA ASP A 163 14.73 11.38 -9.91
C ASP A 163 15.26 12.41 -8.92
N GLU A 164 16.57 12.49 -8.81
CA GLU A 164 17.22 13.51 -8.00
C GLU A 164 17.37 14.78 -8.83
N ASN A 165 16.79 15.87 -8.34
CA ASN A 165 16.93 17.17 -8.96
C ASN A 165 17.30 18.21 -7.93
#